data_26770705a173ebf282ad1eb8c0b93d33
#
_entry.id   26770705a173ebf282ad1eb8c0b93d33
#
_cell.length_a   1.000
_cell.length_b   1.000
_cell.length_c   1.000
_cell.angle_alpha   90.00
_cell.angle_beta   90.00
_cell.angle_gamma   90.00
#
_symmetry.space_group_name_H-M   'P 1'
#
loop_
_entity.id
_entity.type
_entity.pdbx_description
1 polymer ?
#
loop_
_entity_poly.entity_id
_entity_poly.type
_entity_poly.pdbx_seq_one_letter_code
_entity_poly.pdbx_strand_id
1 'polypeptide(L)'
;MSHTSFATTTRGLNRDLPPMRLYEKAKKLGIWNPSDIDFSKDKQDWAGFTDEEKDLCLLLLSMFVAGEEAVTLDLLPLIQAIAQEGRLEEEMFLTTFLFEEAKHTDFFRRFMDEVAEAGVDLSRYHGDNYHQLFYEALPSALNALRTDASPANQIAASVTYNMVVEGVLAETGYQAFFT
;
A
#
# COMPACT_ATOMS: atom_id res chain seq x y z
N MET A 1 18.76 -11.09 18.38
CA MET A 1 18.56 -10.29 19.61
C MET A 1 17.76 -11.11 20.59
N SER A 2 18.06 -11.07 21.90
CA SER A 2 17.26 -11.70 22.95
C SER A 2 16.32 -10.65 23.56
N HIS A 3 15.07 -11.04 23.87
CA HIS A 3 14.15 -10.17 24.58
C HIS A 3 14.53 -10.10 26.06
N THR A 4 14.58 -8.88 26.60
CA THR A 4 14.82 -8.66 28.05
C THR A 4 13.52 -8.33 28.79
N SER A 5 12.50 -7.82 28.09
CA SER A 5 11.17 -7.50 28.62
C SER A 5 10.17 -7.35 27.47
N PHE A 6 8.89 -7.37 27.81
CA PHE A 6 7.80 -7.07 26.87
C PHE A 6 6.99 -5.87 27.39
N ALA A 7 6.71 -4.93 26.51
CA ALA A 7 5.96 -3.71 26.84
C ALA A 7 4.60 -4.00 27.48
N THR A 8 3.89 -4.98 26.96
CA THR A 8 2.56 -5.39 27.47
C THR A 8 2.56 -5.90 28.90
N THR A 9 3.70 -6.47 29.37
CA THR A 9 3.86 -6.95 30.75
C THR A 9 4.44 -5.93 31.71
N THR A 10 5.14 -4.91 31.19
CA THR A 10 5.86 -3.93 32.01
C THR A 10 5.13 -2.58 32.11
N ARG A 11 4.69 -2.02 30.99
CA ARG A 11 4.02 -0.71 30.93
C ARG A 11 2.58 -0.75 30.41
N GLY A 12 2.17 -1.86 29.82
CA GLY A 12 0.89 -1.98 29.13
C GLY A 12 0.84 -1.22 27.80
N LEU A 13 -0.38 -0.99 27.30
CA LEU A 13 -0.64 -0.23 26.08
C LEU A 13 -1.24 1.13 26.41
N ASN A 14 -0.73 2.18 25.77
CA ASN A 14 -1.34 3.51 25.86
C ASN A 14 -2.43 3.66 24.78
N ARG A 15 -3.69 3.45 25.17
CA ARG A 15 -4.84 3.49 24.25
C ARG A 15 -5.24 4.89 23.81
N ASP A 16 -4.71 5.93 24.44
CA ASP A 16 -5.00 7.34 24.11
C ASP A 16 -4.11 7.88 22.98
N LEU A 17 -3.07 7.15 22.62
CA LEU A 17 -2.20 7.52 21.49
C LEU A 17 -2.98 7.48 20.16
N PRO A 18 -2.72 8.45 19.26
CA PRO A 18 -3.35 8.48 17.93
C PRO A 18 -3.26 7.15 17.17
N PRO A 19 -2.10 6.47 17.08
CA PRO A 19 -2.01 5.19 16.38
C PRO A 19 -2.91 4.10 16.98
N MET A 20 -3.12 4.08 18.30
CA MET A 20 -4.06 3.12 18.90
C MET A 20 -5.51 3.39 18.53
N ARG A 21 -5.91 4.66 18.41
CA ARG A 21 -7.25 5.01 17.93
C ARG A 21 -7.44 4.61 16.48
N LEU A 22 -6.41 4.79 15.64
CA LEU A 22 -6.43 4.34 14.25
C LEU A 22 -6.47 2.81 14.16
N TYR A 23 -5.69 2.10 14.98
CA TYR A 23 -5.73 0.64 15.08
C TYR A 23 -7.14 0.13 15.45
N GLU A 24 -7.80 0.74 16.46
CA GLU A 24 -9.17 0.38 16.82
C GLU A 24 -10.18 0.67 15.70
N LYS A 25 -9.97 1.76 14.95
CA LYS A 25 -10.78 2.09 13.78
C LYS A 25 -10.55 1.07 12.64
N ALA A 26 -9.30 0.74 12.34
CA ALA A 26 -8.93 -0.22 11.31
C ALA A 26 -9.57 -1.60 11.55
N LYS A 27 -9.54 -2.10 12.77
CA LYS A 27 -10.20 -3.38 13.13
C LYS A 27 -11.71 -3.40 12.85
N LYS A 28 -12.36 -2.25 12.88
CA LYS A 28 -13.81 -2.12 12.66
C LYS A 28 -14.16 -1.91 11.20
N LEU A 29 -13.33 -1.20 10.46
CA LEU A 29 -13.59 -0.81 9.08
C LEU A 29 -12.90 -1.72 8.06
N GLY A 30 -11.76 -2.29 8.41
CA GLY A 30 -10.98 -3.19 7.55
C GLY A 30 -11.56 -4.61 7.44
N ILE A 31 -12.88 -4.73 7.45
CA ILE A 31 -13.59 -6.02 7.38
C ILE A 31 -13.91 -6.46 5.95
N TRP A 32 -13.70 -5.59 4.96
CA TRP A 32 -13.91 -5.95 3.56
C TRP A 32 -12.92 -7.03 3.10
N ASN A 33 -13.36 -7.86 2.17
CA ASN A 33 -12.55 -8.94 1.61
C ASN A 33 -12.57 -8.86 0.09
N PRO A 34 -11.43 -8.77 -0.58
CA PRO A 34 -11.37 -8.77 -2.04
C PRO A 34 -12.13 -9.94 -2.67
N SER A 35 -12.10 -11.12 -2.03
CA SER A 35 -12.75 -12.32 -2.52
C SER A 35 -14.28 -12.26 -2.52
N ASP A 36 -14.88 -11.34 -1.78
CA ASP A 36 -16.34 -11.15 -1.72
C ASP A 36 -16.86 -10.22 -2.82
N ILE A 37 -15.97 -9.60 -3.59
CA ILE A 37 -16.34 -8.70 -4.69
C ILE A 37 -16.69 -9.51 -5.93
N ASP A 38 -17.91 -9.33 -6.42
CA ASP A 38 -18.41 -9.97 -7.64
C ASP A 38 -18.09 -9.12 -8.87
N PHE A 39 -17.20 -9.61 -9.72
CA PHE A 39 -16.80 -8.98 -10.97
C PHE A 39 -17.63 -9.39 -12.20
N SER A 40 -18.77 -10.04 -12.01
CA SER A 40 -19.60 -10.53 -13.13
C SER A 40 -20.05 -9.39 -14.07
N LYS A 41 -20.38 -8.23 -13.49
CA LYS A 41 -20.78 -7.05 -14.28
C LYS A 41 -19.57 -6.42 -14.96
N ASP A 42 -18.47 -6.31 -14.26
CA ASP A 42 -17.23 -5.72 -14.80
C ASP A 42 -16.73 -6.51 -16.01
N LYS A 43 -16.84 -7.84 -15.99
CA LYS A 43 -16.56 -8.71 -17.15
C LYS A 43 -17.42 -8.38 -18.38
N GLN A 44 -18.73 -8.14 -18.15
CA GLN A 44 -19.64 -7.80 -19.23
C GLN A 44 -19.32 -6.41 -19.81
N ASP A 45 -19.07 -5.44 -18.95
CA ASP A 45 -18.71 -4.08 -19.34
C ASP A 45 -17.38 -4.08 -20.11
N TRP A 46 -16.36 -4.80 -19.59
CA TRP A 46 -15.07 -4.98 -20.25
C TRP A 46 -15.18 -5.58 -21.65
N ALA A 47 -16.05 -6.57 -21.83
CA ALA A 47 -16.27 -7.19 -23.12
C ALA A 47 -16.87 -6.21 -24.16
N GLY A 48 -17.58 -5.18 -23.68
CA GLY A 48 -18.16 -4.12 -24.50
C GLY A 48 -17.22 -2.96 -24.83
N PHE A 49 -16.07 -2.85 -24.16
CA PHE A 49 -15.11 -1.78 -24.37
C PHE A 49 -14.40 -1.89 -25.72
N THR A 50 -14.12 -0.75 -26.33
CA THR A 50 -13.20 -0.64 -27.47
C THR A 50 -11.76 -0.94 -27.05
N ASP A 51 -10.88 -1.17 -28.01
CA ASP A 51 -9.47 -1.41 -27.73
C ASP A 51 -8.80 -0.19 -27.06
N GLU A 52 -9.20 1.03 -27.43
CA GLU A 52 -8.73 2.28 -26.85
C GLU A 52 -9.17 2.43 -25.39
N GLU A 53 -10.42 2.11 -25.06
CA GLU A 53 -10.93 2.14 -23.69
C GLU A 53 -10.22 1.10 -22.83
N LYS A 54 -10.02 -0.10 -23.34
CA LYS A 54 -9.24 -1.15 -22.65
C LYS A 54 -7.79 -0.70 -22.39
N ASP A 55 -7.13 -0.09 -23.38
CA ASP A 55 -5.76 0.39 -23.24
C ASP A 55 -5.64 1.47 -22.17
N LEU A 56 -6.60 2.40 -22.11
CA LEU A 56 -6.67 3.43 -21.08
C LEU A 56 -6.86 2.83 -19.68
N CYS A 57 -7.77 1.86 -19.54
CA CYS A 57 -7.97 1.14 -18.27
C CYS A 57 -6.72 0.36 -17.86
N LEU A 58 -6.05 -0.32 -18.79
CA LEU A 58 -4.81 -1.05 -18.52
C LEU A 58 -3.67 -0.13 -18.12
N LEU A 59 -3.57 1.06 -18.71
CA LEU A 59 -2.62 2.09 -18.29
C LEU A 59 -2.83 2.47 -16.81
N LEU A 60 -4.08 2.77 -16.42
CA LEU A 60 -4.41 3.12 -15.03
C LEU A 60 -4.14 1.94 -14.08
N LEU A 61 -4.64 0.75 -14.45
CA LEU A 61 -4.45 -0.47 -13.65
C LEU A 61 -2.98 -0.83 -13.46
N SER A 62 -2.13 -0.63 -14.48
CA SER A 62 -0.69 -0.92 -14.38
C SER A 62 -0.03 -0.14 -13.25
N MET A 63 -0.41 1.12 -13.09
CA MET A 63 0.13 1.99 -12.04
C MET A 63 -0.31 1.53 -10.65
N PHE A 64 -1.57 1.10 -10.50
CA PHE A 64 -2.06 0.59 -9.22
C PHE A 64 -1.49 -0.78 -8.88
N VAL A 65 -1.55 -1.76 -9.79
CA VAL A 65 -1.03 -3.12 -9.53
C VAL A 65 0.41 -3.10 -9.03
N ALA A 66 1.29 -2.38 -9.72
CA ALA A 66 2.69 -2.29 -9.32
C ALA A 66 2.89 -1.35 -8.12
N GLY A 67 2.08 -0.31 -7.99
CA GLY A 67 2.10 0.59 -6.83
C GLY A 67 1.78 -0.14 -5.54
N GLU A 68 0.67 -0.88 -5.48
CA GLU A 68 0.24 -1.64 -4.28
C GLU A 68 1.25 -2.74 -3.89
N GLU A 69 1.87 -3.39 -4.87
CA GLU A 69 2.96 -4.32 -4.60
C GLU A 69 4.18 -3.62 -4.01
N ALA A 70 4.58 -2.48 -4.59
CA ALA A 70 5.72 -1.69 -4.14
C ALA A 70 5.50 -1.17 -2.71
N VAL A 71 4.34 -0.59 -2.40
CA VAL A 71 4.05 -0.08 -1.06
C VAL A 71 3.96 -1.19 -0.02
N THR A 72 3.39 -2.33 -0.36
CA THR A 72 3.37 -3.51 0.51
C THR A 72 4.79 -3.96 0.89
N LEU A 73 5.71 -3.99 -0.06
CA LEU A 73 7.10 -4.37 0.14
C LEU A 73 7.89 -3.29 0.89
N ASP A 74 7.78 -2.04 0.45
CA ASP A 74 8.64 -0.96 0.90
C ASP A 74 8.25 -0.41 2.28
N LEU A 75 7.05 -0.69 2.79
CA LEU A 75 6.65 -0.32 4.16
C LEU A 75 7.41 -1.10 5.25
N LEU A 76 7.90 -2.29 4.94
CA LEU A 76 8.52 -3.18 5.93
C LEU A 76 9.72 -2.58 6.69
N PRO A 77 10.66 -1.84 6.06
CA PRO A 77 11.74 -1.19 6.78
C PRO A 77 11.28 -0.15 7.81
N LEU A 78 10.20 0.59 7.52
CA LEU A 78 9.62 1.54 8.48
C LEU A 78 9.00 0.82 9.66
N ILE A 79 8.22 -0.24 9.44
CA ILE A 79 7.66 -1.07 10.53
C ILE A 79 8.80 -1.61 11.41
N GLN A 80 9.88 -2.11 10.80
CA GLN A 80 11.02 -2.63 11.52
C GLN A 80 11.71 -1.55 12.36
N ALA A 81 11.89 -0.34 11.85
CA ALA A 81 12.48 0.78 12.57
C ALA A 81 11.64 1.16 13.81
N ILE A 82 10.32 1.30 13.62
CA ILE A 82 9.35 1.59 14.69
C ILE A 82 9.36 0.50 15.77
N ALA A 83 9.38 -0.77 15.36
CA ALA A 83 9.45 -1.90 16.28
C ALA A 83 10.75 -1.91 17.11
N GLN A 84 11.89 -1.60 16.49
CA GLN A 84 13.19 -1.52 17.17
C GLN A 84 13.26 -0.38 18.20
N GLU A 85 12.53 0.70 17.97
CA GLU A 85 12.39 1.80 18.93
C GLU A 85 11.44 1.48 20.10
N GLY A 86 10.75 0.33 20.06
CA GLY A 86 9.80 -0.08 21.10
C GLY A 86 8.48 0.69 21.06
N ARG A 87 8.13 1.28 19.95
CA ARG A 87 6.89 2.06 19.69
C ARG A 87 5.74 1.09 19.33
N LEU A 88 5.41 0.22 20.27
CA LEU A 88 4.48 -0.91 20.05
C LEU A 88 3.10 -0.48 19.51
N GLU A 89 2.57 0.65 19.98
CA GLU A 89 1.27 1.15 19.57
C GLU A 89 1.25 1.56 18.08
N GLU A 90 2.35 2.11 17.60
CA GLU A 90 2.53 2.49 16.20
C GLU A 90 2.80 1.26 15.33
N GLU A 91 3.63 0.34 15.83
CA GLU A 91 3.85 -0.96 15.18
C GLU A 91 2.52 -1.70 14.96
N MET A 92 1.66 -1.77 15.99
CA MET A 92 0.33 -2.38 15.88
C MET A 92 -0.54 -1.73 14.82
N PHE A 93 -0.53 -0.40 14.73
CA PHE A 93 -1.27 0.31 13.68
C PHE A 93 -0.71 0.02 12.28
N LEU A 94 0.60 0.06 12.12
CA LEU A 94 1.25 -0.19 10.83
C LEU A 94 1.02 -1.63 10.32
N THR A 95 0.82 -2.61 11.20
CA THR A 95 0.42 -3.96 10.75
C THR A 95 -0.95 -4.00 10.11
N THR A 96 -1.90 -3.19 10.57
CA THR A 96 -3.20 -3.08 9.91
C THR A 96 -3.09 -2.34 8.58
N PHE A 97 -2.23 -1.35 8.49
CA PHE A 97 -1.96 -0.63 7.26
C PHE A 97 -1.38 -1.58 6.20
N LEU A 98 -0.33 -2.30 6.54
CA LEU A 98 0.27 -3.31 5.66
C LEU A 98 -0.75 -4.39 5.20
N PHE A 99 -1.67 -4.76 6.07
CA PHE A 99 -2.73 -5.72 5.72
C PHE A 99 -3.72 -5.14 4.70
N GLU A 100 -4.06 -3.85 4.79
CA GLU A 100 -4.90 -3.19 3.79
C GLU A 100 -4.19 -3.15 2.42
N GLU A 101 -2.90 -2.79 2.37
CA GLU A 101 -2.12 -2.78 1.12
C GLU A 101 -2.06 -4.18 0.47
N ALA A 102 -1.89 -5.23 1.27
CA ALA A 102 -1.94 -6.60 0.77
C ALA A 102 -3.31 -6.96 0.18
N LYS A 103 -4.41 -6.44 0.74
CA LYS A 103 -5.76 -6.64 0.17
C LYS A 103 -5.95 -5.84 -1.12
N HIS A 104 -5.37 -4.64 -1.22
CA HIS A 104 -5.41 -3.87 -2.47
C HIS A 104 -4.65 -4.63 -3.57
N THR A 105 -3.47 -5.15 -3.27
CA THR A 105 -2.70 -6.00 -4.21
C THR A 105 -3.53 -7.19 -4.70
N ASP A 106 -4.20 -7.90 -3.79
CA ASP A 106 -5.09 -9.04 -4.13
C ASP A 106 -6.28 -8.59 -4.99
N PHE A 107 -6.93 -7.46 -4.64
CA PHE A 107 -8.05 -6.91 -5.39
C PHE A 107 -7.66 -6.59 -6.84
N PHE A 108 -6.57 -5.83 -7.03
CA PHE A 108 -6.14 -5.46 -8.38
C PHE A 108 -5.67 -6.67 -9.17
N ARG A 109 -4.99 -7.64 -8.53
CA ARG A 109 -4.58 -8.88 -9.21
C ARG A 109 -5.80 -9.70 -9.64
N ARG A 110 -6.80 -9.86 -8.78
CA ARG A 110 -8.06 -10.52 -9.13
C ARG A 110 -8.77 -9.84 -10.30
N PHE A 111 -8.84 -8.52 -10.30
CA PHE A 111 -9.43 -7.77 -11.41
C PHE A 111 -8.70 -8.07 -12.72
N MET A 112 -7.38 -8.08 -12.70
CA MET A 112 -6.58 -8.42 -13.87
C MET A 112 -6.80 -9.85 -14.36
N ASP A 113 -6.92 -10.80 -13.45
CA ASP A 113 -7.12 -12.21 -13.80
C ASP A 113 -8.55 -12.50 -14.26
N GLU A 114 -9.52 -11.91 -13.59
CA GLU A 114 -10.93 -12.25 -13.78
C GLU A 114 -11.65 -11.38 -14.82
N VAL A 115 -11.28 -10.11 -14.97
CA VAL A 115 -11.95 -9.14 -15.83
C VAL A 115 -11.13 -8.83 -17.08
N ALA A 116 -9.91 -8.37 -16.89
CA ALA A 116 -9.06 -7.94 -18.00
C ALA A 116 -8.43 -9.11 -18.79
N GLU A 117 -8.52 -10.33 -18.26
CA GLU A 117 -7.93 -11.57 -18.81
C GLU A 117 -6.44 -11.38 -19.17
N ALA A 118 -5.75 -10.61 -18.39
CA ALA A 118 -4.45 -10.12 -18.75
C ALA A 118 -3.33 -11.05 -18.28
N GLY A 119 -2.95 -11.98 -19.13
CA GLY A 119 -1.59 -12.50 -19.16
C GLY A 119 -0.60 -11.50 -19.80
N VAL A 120 -0.88 -10.18 -19.69
CA VAL A 120 -0.14 -9.12 -20.40
C VAL A 120 0.85 -8.49 -19.43
N ASP A 121 2.07 -8.27 -19.91
CA ASP A 121 3.05 -7.44 -19.23
C ASP A 121 2.60 -5.97 -19.26
N LEU A 122 2.22 -5.46 -18.09
CA LEU A 122 1.76 -4.07 -17.92
C LEU A 122 2.91 -3.09 -17.70
N SER A 123 4.13 -3.55 -17.47
CA SER A 123 5.29 -2.67 -17.21
C SER A 123 5.59 -1.72 -18.37
N ARG A 124 5.10 -2.05 -19.57
CA ARG A 124 5.19 -1.17 -20.76
C ARG A 124 4.53 0.21 -20.59
N TYR A 125 3.61 0.33 -19.64
CA TYR A 125 2.92 1.59 -19.34
C TYR A 125 3.67 2.47 -18.33
N HIS A 126 4.71 1.93 -17.67
CA HIS A 126 5.49 2.65 -16.69
C HIS A 126 6.46 3.61 -17.37
N GLY A 127 6.09 4.89 -17.46
CA GLY A 127 6.95 5.93 -17.99
C GLY A 127 8.07 6.34 -17.03
N ASP A 128 8.96 7.22 -17.49
CA ASP A 128 10.17 7.63 -16.75
C ASP A 128 9.86 8.18 -15.34
N ASN A 129 8.82 8.99 -15.19
CA ASN A 129 8.44 9.52 -13.88
C ASN A 129 7.96 8.43 -12.92
N TYR A 130 7.23 7.44 -13.42
CA TYR A 130 6.80 6.29 -12.62
C TYR A 130 8.01 5.45 -12.18
N HIS A 131 8.95 5.19 -13.08
CA HIS A 131 10.21 4.51 -12.78
C HIS A 131 10.99 5.26 -11.71
N GLN A 132 11.19 6.57 -11.88
CA GLN A 132 11.92 7.38 -10.92
C GLN A 132 11.29 7.33 -9.51
N LEU A 133 9.96 7.32 -9.42
CA LEU A 133 9.28 7.30 -8.13
C LEU A 133 9.24 5.88 -7.52
N PHE A 134 8.66 4.91 -8.23
CA PHE A 134 8.37 3.59 -7.66
C PHE A 134 9.54 2.61 -7.72
N TYR A 135 10.42 2.74 -8.71
CA TYR A 135 11.57 1.83 -8.84
C TYR A 135 12.84 2.38 -8.18
N GLU A 136 12.91 3.69 -7.89
CA GLU A 136 14.12 4.32 -7.34
C GLU A 136 13.85 5.06 -6.03
N ALA A 137 13.03 6.13 -6.04
CA ALA A 137 12.91 7.04 -4.90
C ALA A 137 12.23 6.40 -3.70
N LEU A 138 11.10 5.72 -3.90
CA LEU A 138 10.35 5.04 -2.83
C LEU A 138 11.20 3.95 -2.16
N PRO A 139 11.70 2.92 -2.89
CA PRO A 139 12.52 1.89 -2.26
C PRO A 139 13.81 2.45 -1.65
N SER A 140 14.42 3.48 -2.24
CA SER A 140 15.61 4.11 -1.70
C SER A 140 15.35 4.78 -0.34
N ALA A 141 14.27 5.58 -0.25
CA ALA A 141 13.89 6.27 0.97
C ALA A 141 13.57 5.30 2.12
N LEU A 142 12.81 4.24 1.83
CA LEU A 142 12.41 3.26 2.84
C LEU A 142 13.58 2.33 3.24
N ASN A 143 14.38 1.86 2.27
CA ASN A 143 15.52 0.99 2.57
C ASN A 143 16.68 1.71 3.30
N ALA A 144 16.79 3.04 3.20
CA ALA A 144 17.71 3.81 4.03
C ALA A 144 17.52 3.54 5.53
N LEU A 145 16.29 3.26 5.96
CA LEU A 145 15.96 2.93 7.36
C LEU A 145 16.61 1.64 7.86
N ARG A 146 17.04 0.74 6.98
CA ARG A 146 17.73 -0.50 7.36
C ARG A 146 19.13 -0.24 7.93
N THR A 147 19.75 0.87 7.56
CA THR A 147 21.10 1.25 7.96
C THR A 147 21.13 2.46 8.88
N ASP A 148 20.19 3.39 8.70
CA ASP A 148 20.05 4.61 9.49
C ASP A 148 18.57 4.94 9.71
N ALA A 149 18.01 4.49 10.83
CA ALA A 149 16.64 4.79 11.25
C ALA A 149 16.52 6.12 12.02
N SER A 150 17.38 7.11 11.73
CA SER A 150 17.28 8.44 12.33
C SER A 150 15.94 9.10 12.06
N PRO A 151 15.48 10.03 12.92
CA PRO A 151 14.22 10.76 12.70
C PRO A 151 14.15 11.46 11.34
N ALA A 152 15.27 11.94 10.82
CA ALA A 152 15.34 12.57 9.52
C ALA A 152 15.00 11.58 8.39
N ASN A 153 15.56 10.38 8.42
CA ASN A 153 15.24 9.34 7.44
C ASN A 153 13.83 8.79 7.61
N GLN A 154 13.31 8.66 8.84
CA GLN A 154 11.91 8.29 9.06
C GLN A 154 10.95 9.32 8.48
N ILE A 155 11.24 10.62 8.63
CA ILE A 155 10.44 11.69 8.01
C ILE A 155 10.53 11.60 6.50
N ALA A 156 11.73 11.46 5.92
CA ALA A 156 11.91 11.35 4.47
C ALA A 156 11.13 10.15 3.91
N ALA A 157 11.24 8.98 4.54
CA ALA A 157 10.49 7.79 4.18
C ALA A 157 8.98 8.02 4.25
N SER A 158 8.47 8.58 5.35
CA SER A 158 7.04 8.84 5.55
C SER A 158 6.50 9.90 4.58
N VAL A 159 7.28 10.94 4.25
CA VAL A 159 6.88 11.93 3.25
C VAL A 159 6.79 11.29 1.87
N THR A 160 7.80 10.52 1.48
CA THR A 160 7.79 9.85 0.17
C THR A 160 6.63 8.88 0.05
N TYR A 161 6.42 8.04 1.06
CA TYR A 161 5.35 7.05 1.06
C TYR A 161 3.97 7.69 1.25
N ASN A 162 3.70 8.25 2.45
CA ASN A 162 2.34 8.64 2.83
C ASN A 162 1.86 9.94 2.19
N MET A 163 2.75 10.89 1.86
CA MET A 163 2.33 12.16 1.29
C MET A 163 2.42 12.17 -0.25
N VAL A 164 3.47 11.60 -0.84
CA VAL A 164 3.63 11.60 -2.29
C VAL A 164 2.87 10.43 -2.92
N VAL A 165 3.14 9.21 -2.50
CA VAL A 165 2.51 8.02 -3.09
C VAL A 165 1.03 7.96 -2.71
N GLU A 166 0.71 7.90 -1.43
CA GLU A 166 -0.68 7.77 -0.97
C GLU A 166 -1.47 9.09 -1.11
N GLY A 167 -0.91 10.20 -0.65
CA GLY A 167 -1.63 11.48 -0.57
C GLY A 167 -1.81 12.20 -1.90
N VAL A 168 -1.04 11.86 -2.94
CA VAL A 168 -1.17 12.49 -4.27
C VAL A 168 -1.61 11.47 -5.32
N LEU A 169 -0.90 10.35 -5.46
CA LEU A 169 -1.14 9.43 -6.56
C LEU A 169 -2.41 8.60 -6.36
N ALA A 170 -2.65 8.08 -5.16
CA ALA A 170 -3.88 7.33 -4.88
C ALA A 170 -5.12 8.22 -5.03
N GLU A 171 -5.08 9.47 -4.55
CA GLU A 171 -6.17 10.44 -4.72
C GLU A 171 -6.45 10.76 -6.19
N THR A 172 -5.41 10.81 -7.04
CA THR A 172 -5.59 10.99 -8.50
C THR A 172 -6.31 9.79 -9.12
N GLY A 173 -6.03 8.59 -8.63
CA GLY A 173 -6.70 7.37 -9.05
C GLY A 173 -8.19 7.38 -8.72
N TYR A 174 -8.55 7.77 -7.50
CA TYR A 174 -9.97 7.91 -7.12
C TYR A 174 -10.71 8.88 -8.04
N GLN A 175 -10.12 10.01 -8.38
CA GLN A 175 -10.72 10.96 -9.32
C GLN A 175 -10.98 10.32 -10.70
N ALA A 176 -10.05 9.50 -11.19
CA ALA A 176 -10.18 8.84 -12.50
C ALA A 176 -11.31 7.81 -12.56
N PHE A 177 -11.64 7.15 -11.44
CA PHE A 177 -12.76 6.21 -11.38
C PHE A 177 -14.14 6.87 -11.33
N PHE A 178 -14.22 8.17 -11.01
CA PHE A 178 -15.48 8.91 -10.91
C PHE A 178 -15.77 9.82 -12.10
N THR A 179 -14.88 9.90 -13.09
CA THR A 179 -15.07 10.66 -14.34
C THR A 179 -15.41 9.79 -15.53
#